data_d98779ae0d4f4a5e0a3c8d5af39f790c
#
_entry.id   d98779ae0d4f4a5e0a3c8d5af39f790c
#
_cell.length_a   1.000
_cell.length_b   1.000
_cell.length_c   1.000
_cell.angle_alpha   90.00
_cell.angle_beta   90.00
_cell.angle_gamma   90.00
#
_symmetry.space_group_name_H-M   'P 1'
#
loop_
_entity.id
_entity.type
_entity.pdbx_description
1 polymer ?
#
loop_
_entity_poly.entity_id
_entity_poly.type
_entity_poly.pdbx_seq_one_letter_code
_entity_poly.pdbx_strand_id
1 'polypeptide(L)'
;MQLTLKAVFTDGTTQTIETNLATVVAWERKFRRKASEMASGIGVEDLAFMCYTASQKAGVTVPATLDIYIDKLRNIEVVDQNIPKVGEEV
;
A
#
# COMPACT_ATOMS: atom_id res chain seq x y z
N MET A 1 -8.33 -2.96 -9.66
CA MET A 1 -7.22 -3.44 -8.80
C MET A 1 -7.13 -2.60 -7.55
N GLN A 2 -7.19 -3.23 -6.40
CA GLN A 2 -7.35 -2.50 -5.16
C GLN A 2 -6.87 -3.34 -3.99
N LEU A 3 -6.16 -2.71 -3.06
CA LEU A 3 -5.78 -3.33 -1.80
C LEU A 3 -6.29 -2.46 -0.67
N THR A 4 -6.80 -3.10 0.37
CA THR A 4 -7.13 -2.39 1.61
C THR A 4 -6.04 -2.75 2.61
N LEU A 5 -5.35 -1.73 3.09
CA LEU A 5 -4.20 -1.89 3.97
C LEU A 5 -4.52 -1.32 5.34
N LYS A 6 -4.07 -2.02 6.37
CA LYS A 6 -4.21 -1.53 7.74
C LYS A 6 -2.82 -1.27 8.29
N ALA A 7 -2.54 -0.02 8.60
CA ALA A 7 -1.29 0.40 9.20
C ALA A 7 -1.49 0.54 10.70
N VAL A 8 -0.59 -0.06 11.48
CA VAL A 8 -0.58 0.07 12.93
C VAL A 8 0.69 0.84 13.28
N PHE A 9 0.53 1.93 14.01
CA PHE A 9 1.65 2.80 14.34
C PHE A 9 2.18 2.52 15.75
N THR A 10 3.40 2.97 15.99
CA THR A 10 4.07 2.72 17.28
C THR A 10 3.37 3.37 18.45
N ASP A 11 2.56 4.40 18.21
CA ASP A 11 1.79 5.05 19.27
C ASP A 11 0.46 4.36 19.55
N GLY A 12 0.19 3.23 18.88
CA GLY A 12 -1.03 2.47 19.09
C GLY A 12 -2.19 2.86 18.19
N THR A 13 -2.04 3.90 17.38
CA THR A 13 -3.11 4.28 16.44
C THR A 13 -3.08 3.36 15.23
N THR A 14 -4.23 3.28 14.56
CA THR A 14 -4.35 2.48 13.33
C THR A 14 -4.98 3.32 12.24
N GLN A 15 -4.70 2.95 11.00
CA GLN A 15 -5.30 3.60 9.86
C GLN A 15 -5.55 2.56 8.78
N THR A 16 -6.77 2.55 8.26
CA THR A 16 -7.12 1.69 7.13
C THR A 16 -7.19 2.57 5.89
N ILE A 17 -6.50 2.17 4.85
CA ILE A 17 -6.43 2.94 3.62
C ILE A 17 -6.60 2.03 2.42
N GLU A 18 -7.33 2.49 1.42
CA GLU A 18 -7.48 1.75 0.17
C GLU A 18 -6.56 2.34 -0.86
N THR A 19 -5.88 1.46 -1.60
CA THR A 19 -5.09 1.90 -2.74
C THR A 19 -6.00 2.08 -3.95
N ASN A 20 -5.50 2.78 -4.94
CA ASN A 20 -6.20 2.95 -6.21
C ASN A 20 -5.21 2.75 -7.34
N LEU A 21 -5.69 2.88 -8.57
CA LEU A 21 -4.84 2.67 -9.73
C LEU A 21 -3.62 3.58 -9.71
N ALA A 22 -3.78 4.84 -9.31
CA ALA A 22 -2.66 5.78 -9.27
C ALA A 22 -1.59 5.31 -8.29
N THR A 23 -2.00 4.74 -7.15
CA THR A 23 -1.06 4.21 -6.16
C THR A 23 -0.29 3.02 -6.73
N VAL A 24 -1.00 2.13 -7.42
CA VAL A 24 -0.37 0.95 -8.01
C VAL A 24 0.62 1.36 -9.10
N VAL A 25 0.27 2.34 -9.92
CA VAL A 25 1.17 2.85 -10.95
C VAL A 25 2.43 3.46 -10.31
N ALA A 26 2.26 4.20 -9.23
CA ALA A 26 3.40 4.78 -8.51
C ALA A 26 4.32 3.67 -7.99
N TRP A 27 3.73 2.60 -7.48
CA TRP A 27 4.49 1.45 -7.00
C TRP A 27 5.27 0.79 -8.14
N GLU A 28 4.62 0.57 -9.29
CA GLU A 28 5.29 -0.03 -10.43
C GLU A 28 6.49 0.78 -10.86
N ARG A 29 6.33 2.10 -10.88
CA ARG A 29 7.41 2.99 -11.31
C ARG A 29 8.57 3.01 -10.33
N LYS A 30 8.25 2.99 -9.04
CA LYS A 30 9.30 3.06 -8.03
C LYS A 30 10.11 1.77 -7.95
N PHE A 31 9.43 0.64 -8.01
CA PHE A 31 10.09 -0.65 -7.83
C PHE A 31 10.36 -1.37 -9.14
N ARG A 32 9.94 -0.79 -10.26
CA ARG A 32 10.15 -1.34 -11.59
C ARG A 32 9.61 -2.75 -11.70
N ARG A 33 8.41 -2.95 -11.19
CA ARG A 33 7.73 -4.23 -11.21
C ARG A 33 6.35 -4.04 -11.81
N LYS A 34 5.78 -5.14 -12.29
CA LYS A 34 4.44 -5.12 -12.84
C LYS A 34 3.43 -5.44 -11.76
N ALA A 35 2.26 -4.82 -11.85
CA ALA A 35 1.18 -5.07 -10.88
C ALA A 35 0.84 -6.56 -10.78
N SER A 36 0.93 -7.29 -11.90
CA SER A 36 0.65 -8.72 -11.88
C SER A 36 1.59 -9.51 -10.99
N GLU A 37 2.76 -8.95 -10.68
CA GLU A 37 3.72 -9.60 -9.80
C GLU A 37 3.29 -9.56 -8.34
N MET A 38 2.31 -8.74 -8.00
CA MET A 38 1.78 -8.70 -6.64
C MET A 38 1.20 -10.05 -6.22
N ALA A 39 0.65 -10.79 -7.19
CA ALA A 39 0.04 -12.08 -6.89
C ALA A 39 1.06 -13.10 -6.41
N SER A 40 2.33 -12.94 -6.78
CA SER A 40 3.37 -13.87 -6.37
C SER A 40 4.07 -13.45 -5.08
N GLY A 41 3.74 -12.29 -4.54
CA GLY A 41 4.26 -11.84 -3.25
C GLY A 41 4.50 -10.36 -3.21
N ILE A 42 4.24 -9.78 -2.06
CA ILE A 42 4.46 -8.37 -1.79
C ILE A 42 5.31 -8.26 -0.54
N GLY A 43 6.38 -7.47 -0.62
CA GLY A 43 7.23 -7.22 0.52
C GLY A 43 6.66 -6.16 1.44
N VAL A 44 7.20 -6.10 2.65
CA VAL A 44 6.76 -5.12 3.64
C VAL A 44 7.02 -3.70 3.16
N GLU A 45 8.15 -3.48 2.50
CA GLU A 45 8.48 -2.16 1.97
C GLU A 45 7.49 -1.74 0.89
N ASP A 46 7.05 -2.69 0.06
CA ASP A 46 6.04 -2.43 -0.96
C ASP A 46 4.75 -1.95 -0.32
N LEU A 47 4.32 -2.63 0.73
CA LEU A 47 3.09 -2.28 1.44
C LEU A 47 3.21 -0.91 2.09
N ALA A 48 4.36 -0.64 2.71
CA ALA A 48 4.59 0.65 3.36
C ALA A 48 4.55 1.78 2.34
N PHE A 49 5.17 1.59 1.18
CA PHE A 49 5.16 2.59 0.12
C PHE A 49 3.74 2.86 -0.36
N MET A 50 2.97 1.81 -0.60
CA MET A 50 1.61 1.98 -1.10
C MET A 50 0.72 2.68 -0.08
N CYS A 51 0.87 2.31 1.20
CA CYS A 51 0.10 2.95 2.25
C CYS A 51 0.45 4.44 2.38
N TYR A 52 1.74 4.75 2.34
CA TYR A 52 2.23 6.13 2.39
C TYR A 52 1.68 6.95 1.23
N THR A 53 1.82 6.43 0.02
CA THR A 53 1.39 7.15 -1.18
C THR A 53 -0.12 7.32 -1.22
N ALA A 54 -0.87 6.28 -0.87
CA ALA A 54 -2.32 6.36 -0.86
C ALA A 54 -2.80 7.35 0.20
N SER A 55 -2.13 7.40 1.35
CA SER A 55 -2.47 8.36 2.39
C SER A 55 -2.24 9.80 1.93
N GLN A 56 -1.12 10.04 1.24
CA GLN A 56 -0.86 11.37 0.68
C GLN A 56 -1.95 11.78 -0.30
N LYS A 57 -2.33 10.88 -1.18
CA LYS A 57 -3.35 11.17 -2.19
C LYS A 57 -4.73 11.37 -1.59
N ALA A 58 -4.98 10.77 -0.45
CA ALA A 58 -6.24 10.94 0.26
C ALA A 58 -6.28 12.20 1.14
N GLY A 59 -5.18 12.95 1.17
CA GLY A 59 -5.12 14.18 1.97
C GLY A 59 -4.75 13.95 3.42
N VAL A 60 -4.33 12.75 3.78
CA VAL A 60 -3.91 12.45 5.14
C VAL A 60 -2.50 12.99 5.34
N THR A 61 -2.28 13.65 6.49
CA THR A 61 -0.97 14.18 6.82
C THR A 61 -0.02 13.02 7.07
N VAL A 62 1.10 13.02 6.35
CA VAL A 62 2.13 11.99 6.50
C VAL A 62 3.48 12.67 6.64
N PRO A 63 4.50 11.96 7.19
CA PRO A 63 5.84 12.54 7.30
C PRO A 63 6.42 12.91 5.94
N ALA A 64 7.47 13.71 5.95
CA ALA A 64 8.07 14.22 4.72
C ALA A 64 8.70 13.12 3.87
N THR A 65 9.16 12.03 4.47
CA THR A 65 9.80 10.95 3.74
C THR A 65 9.20 9.60 4.11
N LEU A 66 9.33 8.66 3.18
CA LEU A 66 8.89 7.29 3.41
C LEU A 66 9.65 6.65 4.58
N ASP A 67 10.93 6.93 4.69
CA ASP A 67 11.74 6.34 5.76
C ASP A 67 11.22 6.74 7.14
N ILE A 68 10.84 8.00 7.30
CA ILE A 68 10.27 8.46 8.58
C ILE A 68 8.94 7.79 8.82
N TYR A 69 8.15 7.62 7.76
CA TYR A 69 6.86 6.95 7.86
C TYR A 69 7.05 5.50 8.33
N ILE A 70 8.01 4.79 7.73
CA ILE A 70 8.30 3.41 8.09
C ILE A 70 8.73 3.31 9.55
N ASP A 71 9.51 4.28 10.03
CA ASP A 71 9.96 4.28 11.43
C ASP A 71 8.79 4.37 12.41
N LYS A 72 7.68 4.95 11.98
CA LYS A 72 6.50 5.09 12.82
C LYS A 72 5.57 3.90 12.72
N LEU A 73 5.81 3.00 11.79
CA LEU A 73 4.98 1.83 11.61
C LEU A 73 5.42 0.72 12.56
N ARG A 74 4.45 0.13 13.22
CA ARG A 74 4.67 -1.08 14.03
C ARG A 74 4.36 -2.32 13.21
N ASN A 75 3.35 -2.23 12.36
CA ASN A 75 2.93 -3.32 11.53
C ASN A 75 2.09 -2.79 10.39
N ILE A 76 2.02 -3.57 9.32
CA ILE A 76 1.14 -3.25 8.20
C ILE A 76 0.64 -4.58 7.63
N GLU A 77 -0.65 -4.63 7.33
CA GLU A 77 -1.22 -5.87 6.83
C GLU A 77 -2.21 -5.60 5.72
N VAL A 78 -2.35 -6.57 4.85
CA VAL A 78 -3.35 -6.54 3.78
C VAL A 78 -4.63 -7.08 4.37
N VAL A 79 -5.66 -6.24 4.45
CA VAL A 79 -6.94 -6.62 5.00
C VAL A 79 -7.82 -7.23 3.91
N ASP A 80 -7.70 -6.70 2.69
CA ASP A 80 -8.51 -7.16 1.58
C ASP A 80 -7.74 -6.93 0.29
N GLN A 81 -7.90 -7.84 -0.65
CA GLN A 81 -7.25 -7.77 -1.94
C GLN A 81 -8.29 -7.92 -3.04
N ASN A 82 -8.21 -7.02 -4.01
CA ASN A 82 -9.00 -7.13 -5.22
C ASN A 82 -8.05 -7.00 -6.39
N ILE A 83 -7.33 -8.08 -6.67
CA ILE A 83 -6.34 -8.15 -7.73
C ILE A 83 -6.96 -8.86 -8.93
N PRO A 84 -6.89 -8.28 -10.13
CA PRO A 84 -7.44 -8.93 -11.31
C PRO A 84 -6.84 -10.30 -11.53
N LYS A 85 -7.70 -11.25 -11.86
CA LYS A 85 -7.27 -12.61 -12.18
C LYS A 85 -7.80 -12.99 -13.55
N VAL A 86 -6.99 -13.75 -14.27
CA VAL A 86 -7.42 -14.24 -15.57
C VAL A 86 -8.64 -15.13 -15.39
N GLY A 87 -9.69 -14.84 -16.15
CA GLY A 87 -10.91 -15.65 -16.11
C GLY A 87 -11.88 -15.25 -15.02
N GLU A 88 -11.54 -14.32 -14.19
CA GLU A 88 -12.46 -13.84 -13.17
C GLU A 88 -13.28 -12.69 -13.73
N GLU A 89 -14.53 -12.93 -13.92
CA GLU A 89 -15.44 -11.97 -14.53
C GLU A 89 -16.46 -11.49 -13.53
N VAL A 90 -16.58 -10.21 -13.44
CA VAL A 90 -17.59 -9.60 -12.58
C VAL A 90 -18.18 -8.39 -13.22
#